data_24f23e07839d70c0c50dd1502abceb99
#
_entry.id   24f23e07839d70c0c50dd1502abceb99
#
_cell.length_a   1.000
_cell.length_b   1.000
_cell.length_c   1.000
_cell.angle_alpha   90.00
_cell.angle_beta   90.00
_cell.angle_gamma   90.00
#
_symmetry.space_group_name_H-M   'P 1'
#
loop_
_entity.id
_entity.type
_entity.pdbx_description
1 polymer ?
#
loop_
_entity_poly.entity_id
_entity_poly.type
_entity_poly.pdbx_seq_one_letter_code
_entity_poly.pdbx_strand_id
1 'polypeptide(L)'
;LLISVSGGQDSMALMTLLDDIKAHHNWSINVWHGNHKWHNKSDEFTKELQNYCFQKKIIFHKDSADEIDISTEEKARKWRYQKLYEKASEICAKNKNQKNLYIVTGHTSTDNSETFLLNLARGSNLSGLSGIPNKRLLNEDYFLVRPLMIFSRDDTTAICKELKIPFWIDPTNSDTQLKRNLV
;
A
#
# COMPACT_ATOMS: atom_id res chain seq x y z
N LEU A 1 -10.71 5.25 7.12
CA LEU A 1 -9.86 4.59 6.14
C LEU A 1 -8.65 3.94 6.83
N LEU A 2 -8.21 2.78 6.38
CA LEU A 2 -6.94 2.15 6.74
C LEU A 2 -6.05 2.14 5.50
N ILE A 3 -5.02 3.00 5.47
CA ILE A 3 -4.13 3.17 4.32
C ILE A 3 -2.88 2.31 4.53
N SER A 4 -2.60 1.40 3.59
CA SER A 4 -1.35 0.63 3.58
C SER A 4 -0.23 1.49 2.96
N VAL A 5 0.74 1.88 3.76
CA VAL A 5 1.85 2.75 3.35
C VAL A 5 3.18 2.01 3.46
N SER A 6 3.84 1.81 2.32
CA SER A 6 5.18 1.21 2.27
C SER A 6 6.31 2.21 2.52
N GLY A 7 6.03 3.50 2.38
CA GLY A 7 7.03 4.57 2.37
C GLY A 7 7.51 4.96 0.95
N GLY A 8 7.19 4.17 -0.06
CA GLY A 8 7.46 4.52 -1.46
C GLY A 8 6.54 5.62 -1.98
N GLN A 9 6.94 6.26 -3.07
CA GLN A 9 6.29 7.45 -3.63
C GLN A 9 4.76 7.31 -3.80
N ASP A 10 4.28 6.20 -4.38
CA ASP A 10 2.86 6.01 -4.65
C ASP A 10 2.03 5.97 -3.36
N SER A 11 2.53 5.25 -2.35
CA SER A 11 1.86 5.14 -1.06
C SER A 11 1.89 6.44 -0.25
N MET A 12 2.98 7.22 -0.37
CA MET A 12 3.13 8.52 0.28
C MET A 12 2.27 9.58 -0.40
N ALA A 13 2.21 9.58 -1.74
CA ALA A 13 1.29 10.44 -2.50
C ALA A 13 -0.16 10.14 -2.11
N LEU A 14 -0.56 8.84 -2.11
CA LEU A 14 -1.90 8.41 -1.70
C LEU A 14 -2.28 8.93 -0.31
N MET A 15 -1.41 8.69 0.67
CA MET A 15 -1.67 9.09 2.06
C MET A 15 -1.86 10.61 2.16
N THR A 16 -1.00 11.39 1.52
CA THR A 16 -1.06 12.85 1.56
C THR A 16 -2.33 13.38 0.88
N LEU A 17 -2.66 12.90 -0.32
CA LEU A 17 -3.88 13.31 -1.02
C LEU A 17 -5.15 12.99 -0.22
N LEU A 18 -5.23 11.81 0.40
CA LEU A 18 -6.38 11.45 1.23
C LEU A 18 -6.43 12.26 2.54
N ASP A 19 -5.27 12.60 3.12
CA ASP A 19 -5.20 13.46 4.31
C ASP A 19 -5.69 14.88 4.01
N ASP A 20 -5.36 15.43 2.85
CA ASP A 20 -5.79 16.77 2.43
C ASP A 20 -7.32 16.87 2.24
N ILE A 21 -7.95 15.82 1.72
CA ILE A 21 -9.40 15.84 1.47
C ILE A 21 -10.24 15.22 2.60
N LYS A 22 -9.63 14.65 3.64
CA LYS A 22 -10.34 13.91 4.71
C LYS A 22 -11.42 14.73 5.40
N ALA A 23 -11.20 16.03 5.58
CA ALA A 23 -12.16 16.91 6.25
C ALA A 23 -13.45 17.10 5.42
N HIS A 24 -13.35 17.17 4.09
CA HIS A 24 -14.49 17.29 3.19
C HIS A 24 -15.41 16.06 3.23
N HIS A 25 -14.84 14.91 3.55
CA HIS A 25 -15.55 13.62 3.55
C HIS A 25 -15.82 13.06 4.96
N ASN A 26 -15.44 13.79 6.02
CA ASN A 26 -15.52 13.33 7.40
C ASN A 26 -14.79 11.97 7.59
N TRP A 27 -13.66 11.77 6.93
CA TRP A 27 -12.88 10.53 7.05
C TRP A 27 -11.95 10.56 8.26
N SER A 28 -11.91 9.45 8.99
CA SER A 28 -10.85 9.14 9.93
C SER A 28 -9.79 8.30 9.21
N ILE A 29 -8.52 8.72 9.29
CA ILE A 29 -7.41 8.06 8.64
C ILE A 29 -6.54 7.34 9.66
N ASN A 30 -6.29 6.07 9.39
CA ASN A 30 -5.29 5.23 10.03
C ASN A 30 -4.27 4.80 8.97
N VAL A 31 -3.00 4.87 9.29
CA VAL A 31 -1.92 4.35 8.44
C VAL A 31 -1.42 3.04 9.01
N TRP A 32 -1.27 2.04 8.17
CA TRP A 32 -0.61 0.78 8.48
C TRP A 32 0.65 0.61 7.63
N HIS A 33 1.75 0.24 8.28
CA HIS A 33 3.03 -0.08 7.64
C HIS A 33 3.48 -1.48 8.02
N GLY A 34 3.79 -2.29 7.01
CA GLY A 34 4.40 -3.61 7.18
C GLY A 34 5.91 -3.54 6.93
N ASN A 35 6.70 -3.72 7.98
CA ASN A 35 8.14 -3.79 7.86
C ASN A 35 8.57 -5.23 7.52
N HIS A 36 8.97 -5.46 6.27
CA HIS A 36 9.36 -6.78 5.78
C HIS A 36 10.78 -7.19 6.18
N LYS A 37 11.59 -6.27 6.73
CA LYS A 37 12.99 -6.53 7.12
C LYS A 37 13.88 -7.00 5.97
N TRP A 38 13.56 -6.65 4.73
CA TRP A 38 14.31 -7.10 3.56
C TRP A 38 15.69 -6.43 3.39
N HIS A 39 15.91 -5.30 4.03
CA HIS A 39 17.19 -4.58 4.00
C HIS A 39 17.49 -3.94 5.35
N ASN A 40 18.77 -3.63 5.58
CA ASN A 40 19.28 -3.10 6.84
C ASN A 40 18.69 -1.73 7.26
N LYS A 41 18.18 -0.94 6.30
CA LYS A 41 17.53 0.36 6.56
C LYS A 41 16.03 0.27 6.80
N SER A 42 15.43 -0.91 6.76
CA SER A 42 13.97 -1.08 6.91
C SER A 42 13.43 -0.49 8.21
N ASP A 43 14.19 -0.61 9.29
CA ASP A 43 13.81 -0.06 10.60
C ASP A 43 13.94 1.47 10.65
N GLU A 44 14.95 2.02 10.00
CA GLU A 44 15.15 3.46 9.88
C GLU A 44 13.98 4.09 9.11
N PHE A 45 13.64 3.55 7.95
CA PHE A 45 12.49 4.02 7.15
C PHE A 45 11.17 3.88 7.90
N THR A 46 10.98 2.81 8.67
CA THR A 46 9.81 2.65 9.54
C THR A 46 9.71 3.77 10.58
N LYS A 47 10.83 4.14 11.22
CA LYS A 47 10.87 5.23 12.20
C LYS A 47 10.60 6.59 11.57
N GLU A 48 11.18 6.86 10.41
CA GLU A 48 10.96 8.11 9.67
C GLU A 48 9.49 8.26 9.26
N LEU A 49 8.87 7.20 8.73
CA LEU A 49 7.45 7.19 8.40
C LEU A 49 6.57 7.40 9.65
N GLN A 50 6.92 6.76 10.78
CA GLN A 50 6.22 6.95 12.04
C GLN A 50 6.29 8.42 12.50
N ASN A 51 7.48 9.03 12.43
CA ASN A 51 7.68 10.44 12.77
C ASN A 51 6.87 11.37 11.86
N TYR A 52 6.85 11.08 10.56
CA TYR A 52 6.05 11.83 9.60
C TYR A 52 4.55 11.76 9.93
N CYS A 53 4.03 10.57 10.19
CA CYS A 53 2.63 10.39 10.61
C CYS A 53 2.32 11.15 11.92
N PHE A 54 3.24 11.11 12.89
CA PHE A 54 3.10 11.84 14.15
C PHE A 54 2.99 13.36 13.92
N GLN A 55 3.87 13.94 13.08
CA GLN A 55 3.82 15.36 12.74
C GLN A 55 2.50 15.75 12.04
N LYS A 56 1.96 14.87 11.22
CA LYS A 56 0.66 15.04 10.54
C LYS A 56 -0.55 14.72 11.42
N LYS A 57 -0.35 14.28 12.66
CA LYS A 57 -1.41 13.81 13.58
C LYS A 57 -2.24 12.66 13.00
N ILE A 58 -1.59 11.78 12.26
CA ILE A 58 -2.20 10.56 11.67
C ILE A 58 -1.90 9.38 12.58
N ILE A 59 -2.91 8.56 12.86
CA ILE A 59 -2.75 7.34 13.67
C ILE A 59 -1.91 6.34 12.87
N PHE A 60 -0.79 5.89 13.45
CA PHE A 60 0.16 4.98 12.81
C PHE A 60 0.17 3.62 13.50
N HIS A 61 0.07 2.57 12.69
CA HIS A 61 0.19 1.17 13.09
C HIS A 61 1.33 0.52 12.33
N LYS A 62 2.06 -0.38 12.96
CA LYS A 62 3.11 -1.15 12.31
C LYS A 62 3.08 -2.61 12.74
N ASP A 63 3.45 -3.48 11.81
CA ASP A 63 3.79 -4.86 12.06
C ASP A 63 5.15 -5.14 11.42
N SER A 64 5.94 -6.02 12.05
CA SER A 64 7.25 -6.46 11.55
C SER A 64 7.24 -7.96 11.32
N ALA A 65 7.95 -8.40 10.29
CA ALA A 65 8.08 -9.81 9.93
C ALA A 65 9.38 -10.40 10.50
N ASP A 66 9.64 -10.22 11.80
CA ASP A 66 10.91 -10.53 12.43
C ASP A 66 11.30 -12.03 12.37
N GLU A 67 10.35 -12.95 12.50
CA GLU A 67 10.58 -14.40 12.50
C GLU A 67 9.73 -15.15 11.46
N ILE A 68 9.14 -14.40 10.53
CA ILE A 68 8.20 -14.94 9.54
C ILE A 68 8.92 -15.12 8.22
N ASP A 69 8.79 -16.29 7.62
CA ASP A 69 9.28 -16.53 6.26
C ASP A 69 8.47 -15.75 5.22
N ILE A 70 8.98 -14.58 4.85
CA ILE A 70 8.49 -13.75 3.76
C ILE A 70 9.51 -13.61 2.63
N SER A 71 10.31 -14.64 2.41
CA SER A 71 11.40 -14.68 1.43
C SER A 71 10.95 -14.49 -0.02
N THR A 72 9.66 -14.65 -0.31
CA THR A 72 9.09 -14.43 -1.64
C THR A 72 8.06 -13.31 -1.63
N GLU A 73 7.89 -12.63 -2.79
CA GLU A 73 6.89 -11.58 -2.93
C GLU A 73 5.46 -12.08 -2.64
N GLU A 74 5.16 -13.31 -3.03
CA GLU A 74 3.85 -13.94 -2.77
C GLU A 74 3.61 -14.11 -1.27
N LYS A 75 4.60 -14.63 -0.52
CA LYS A 75 4.52 -14.79 0.94
C LYS A 75 4.36 -13.43 1.63
N ALA A 76 5.16 -12.44 1.22
CA ALA A 76 5.07 -11.08 1.73
C ALA A 76 3.71 -10.44 1.44
N ARG A 77 3.17 -10.65 0.25
CA ARG A 77 1.83 -10.19 -0.14
C ARG A 77 0.74 -10.84 0.72
N LYS A 78 0.80 -12.16 0.94
CA LYS A 78 -0.16 -12.90 1.79
C LYS A 78 -0.11 -12.38 3.23
N TRP A 79 1.09 -12.26 3.80
CA TRP A 79 1.30 -11.70 5.14
C TRP A 79 0.73 -10.28 5.27
N ARG A 80 1.00 -9.41 4.31
CA ARG A 80 0.51 -8.02 4.27
C ARG A 80 -1.02 -7.97 4.33
N TYR A 81 -1.70 -8.74 3.48
CA TYR A 81 -3.16 -8.74 3.47
C TYR A 81 -3.78 -9.34 4.74
N GLN A 82 -3.14 -10.35 5.31
CA GLN A 82 -3.57 -10.90 6.60
C GLN A 82 -3.45 -9.85 7.71
N LYS A 83 -2.30 -9.15 7.81
CA LYS A 83 -2.09 -8.10 8.81
C LYS A 83 -3.02 -6.90 8.62
N LEU A 84 -3.29 -6.51 7.40
CA LEU A 84 -4.28 -5.47 7.09
C LEU A 84 -5.68 -5.87 7.53
N TYR A 85 -6.08 -7.13 7.32
CA TYR A 85 -7.38 -7.65 7.77
C TYR A 85 -7.48 -7.65 9.30
N GLU A 86 -6.46 -8.18 9.99
CA GLU A 86 -6.39 -8.21 11.44
C GLU A 86 -6.50 -6.78 12.01
N LYS A 87 -5.75 -5.83 11.44
CA LYS A 87 -5.78 -4.43 11.88
C LYS A 87 -7.12 -3.75 11.60
N ALA A 88 -7.74 -4.02 10.46
CA ALA A 88 -9.08 -3.53 10.15
C ALA A 88 -10.10 -4.03 11.19
N SER A 89 -10.03 -5.31 11.55
CA SER A 89 -10.90 -5.92 12.56
C SER A 89 -10.70 -5.30 13.95
N GLU A 90 -9.45 -5.04 14.36
CA GLU A 90 -9.15 -4.35 15.61
C GLU A 90 -9.73 -2.93 15.66
N ILE A 91 -9.59 -2.17 14.56
CA ILE A 91 -10.12 -0.81 14.46
C ILE A 91 -11.65 -0.81 14.55
N CYS A 92 -12.31 -1.72 13.83
CA CYS A 92 -13.76 -1.85 13.85
C CYS A 92 -14.28 -2.29 15.23
N ALA A 93 -13.61 -3.23 15.89
CA ALA A 93 -13.99 -3.68 17.24
C ALA A 93 -13.94 -2.55 18.27
N LYS A 94 -12.97 -1.62 18.16
CA LYS A 94 -12.83 -0.45 19.01
C LYS A 94 -13.88 0.63 18.74
N ASN A 95 -14.38 0.70 17.51
CA ASN A 95 -15.29 1.75 17.04
C ASN A 95 -16.63 1.15 16.61
N LYS A 96 -17.45 0.70 17.56
CA LYS A 96 -18.76 0.05 17.33
C LYS A 96 -19.72 0.80 16.38
N ASN A 97 -19.53 2.10 16.21
CA ASN A 97 -20.33 2.96 15.32
C ASN A 97 -19.75 3.08 13.91
N GLN A 98 -18.57 2.49 13.63
CA GLN A 98 -17.91 2.59 12.32
C GLN A 98 -18.39 1.45 11.42
N LYS A 99 -19.46 1.70 10.67
CA LYS A 99 -20.12 0.68 9.82
C LYS A 99 -19.31 0.30 8.57
N ASN A 100 -18.38 1.16 8.08
CA ASN A 100 -17.66 0.93 6.84
C ASN A 100 -16.19 1.32 6.99
N LEU A 101 -15.31 0.33 7.07
CA LEU A 101 -13.88 0.54 6.97
C LEU A 101 -13.41 0.13 5.56
N TYR A 102 -12.69 1.03 4.88
CA TYR A 102 -12.04 0.74 3.62
C TYR A 102 -10.54 0.62 3.84
N ILE A 103 -9.95 -0.45 3.30
CA ILE A 103 -8.51 -0.63 3.21
C ILE A 103 -8.07 -0.02 1.88
N VAL A 104 -7.08 0.87 1.91
CA VAL A 104 -6.66 1.63 0.74
C VAL A 104 -5.19 1.37 0.43
N THR A 105 -4.89 1.12 -0.84
CA THR A 105 -3.52 0.82 -1.29
C THR A 105 -3.12 1.67 -2.49
N GLY A 106 -1.83 2.02 -2.58
CA GLY A 106 -1.26 2.93 -3.58
C GLY A 106 -0.87 2.25 -4.90
N HIS A 107 -1.70 1.32 -5.43
CA HIS A 107 -1.46 0.78 -6.76
C HIS A 107 -1.85 1.80 -7.83
N THR A 108 -1.04 1.88 -8.89
CA THR A 108 -1.16 2.81 -10.02
C THR A 108 -1.56 2.10 -11.32
N SER A 109 -1.80 2.86 -12.39
CA SER A 109 -1.99 2.31 -13.74
C SER A 109 -0.74 1.59 -14.24
N THR A 110 0.45 2.01 -13.81
CA THR A 110 1.71 1.34 -14.12
C THR A 110 1.74 -0.08 -13.55
N ASP A 111 1.34 -0.27 -12.27
CA ASP A 111 1.25 -1.62 -11.67
C ASP A 111 0.22 -2.50 -12.40
N ASN A 112 -0.86 -1.89 -12.90
CA ASN A 112 -1.86 -2.61 -13.68
C ASN A 112 -1.28 -3.08 -15.02
N SER A 113 -0.54 -2.22 -15.72
CA SER A 113 0.13 -2.57 -16.98
C SER A 113 1.19 -3.65 -16.78
N GLU A 114 2.02 -3.54 -15.74
CA GLU A 114 2.99 -4.57 -15.34
C GLU A 114 2.30 -5.92 -15.09
N THR A 115 1.20 -5.91 -14.33
CA THR A 115 0.42 -7.13 -14.02
C THR A 115 -0.19 -7.74 -15.29
N PHE A 116 -0.73 -6.90 -16.17
CA PHE A 116 -1.30 -7.34 -17.45
C PHE A 116 -0.24 -8.03 -18.31
N LEU A 117 0.94 -7.40 -18.49
CA LEU A 117 2.05 -7.95 -19.28
C LEU A 117 2.57 -9.27 -18.70
N LEU A 118 2.74 -9.34 -17.38
CA LEU A 118 3.17 -10.58 -16.72
C LEU A 118 2.15 -11.71 -16.89
N ASN A 119 0.86 -11.42 -16.82
CA ASN A 119 -0.20 -12.40 -17.01
C ASN A 119 -0.28 -12.84 -18.49
N LEU A 120 -0.10 -11.92 -19.42
CA LEU A 120 -0.03 -12.23 -20.85
C LEU A 120 1.15 -13.16 -21.15
N ALA A 121 2.35 -12.85 -20.64
CA ALA A 121 3.55 -13.67 -20.81
C ALA A 121 3.41 -15.08 -20.22
N ARG A 122 2.55 -15.25 -19.19
CA ARG A 122 2.25 -16.57 -18.58
C ARG A 122 1.13 -17.33 -19.28
N GLY A 123 0.56 -16.80 -20.34
CA GLY A 123 -0.54 -17.42 -21.07
C GLY A 123 -1.86 -17.45 -20.30
N SER A 124 -2.12 -16.41 -19.50
CA SER A 124 -3.35 -16.33 -18.72
C SER A 124 -4.59 -16.22 -19.61
N ASN A 125 -5.72 -16.74 -19.12
CA ASN A 125 -7.03 -16.59 -19.77
C ASN A 125 -7.55 -15.14 -19.66
N LEU A 126 -8.69 -14.83 -20.31
CA LEU A 126 -9.30 -13.49 -20.28
C LEU A 126 -9.55 -12.93 -18.88
N SER A 127 -9.91 -13.79 -17.92
CA SER A 127 -10.08 -13.37 -16.53
C SER A 127 -8.76 -12.93 -15.89
N GLY A 128 -7.65 -13.62 -16.18
CA GLY A 128 -6.32 -13.22 -15.72
C GLY A 128 -5.82 -11.92 -16.37
N LEU A 129 -6.29 -11.60 -17.58
CA LEU A 129 -5.93 -10.38 -18.31
C LEU A 129 -6.79 -9.16 -17.90
N SER A 130 -7.79 -9.31 -17.03
CA SER A 130 -8.61 -8.19 -16.56
C SER A 130 -7.86 -7.16 -15.69
N GLY A 131 -6.61 -7.46 -15.35
CA GLY A 131 -5.76 -6.57 -14.56
C GLY A 131 -6.13 -6.49 -13.08
N ILE A 132 -5.72 -5.40 -12.44
CA ILE A 132 -5.94 -5.17 -11.01
C ILE A 132 -7.27 -4.44 -10.81
N PRO A 133 -8.28 -5.00 -10.11
CA PRO A 133 -9.56 -4.32 -9.90
C PRO A 133 -9.39 -3.10 -8.98
N ASN A 134 -10.06 -1.98 -9.30
CA ASN A 134 -10.04 -0.76 -8.48
C ASN A 134 -10.60 -1.01 -7.07
N LYS A 135 -11.56 -1.93 -6.95
CA LYS A 135 -12.22 -2.29 -5.69
C LYS A 135 -12.49 -3.79 -5.67
N ARG A 136 -12.20 -4.43 -4.54
CA ARG A 136 -12.56 -5.84 -4.28
C ARG A 136 -12.81 -6.06 -2.80
N LEU A 137 -13.51 -7.14 -2.45
CA LEU A 137 -13.60 -7.59 -1.06
C LEU A 137 -12.29 -8.24 -0.62
N LEU A 138 -11.93 -8.02 0.62
CA LEU A 138 -10.86 -8.71 1.33
C LEU A 138 -11.51 -9.56 2.43
N ASN A 139 -11.38 -10.89 2.32
CA ASN A 139 -11.97 -11.87 3.24
C ASN A 139 -13.47 -11.63 3.51
N GLU A 140 -14.21 -11.17 2.47
CA GLU A 140 -15.67 -10.95 2.50
C GLU A 140 -16.16 -9.83 3.44
N ASP A 141 -15.29 -9.23 4.28
CA ASP A 141 -15.68 -8.24 5.29
C ASP A 141 -15.35 -6.80 4.91
N TYR A 142 -14.16 -6.58 4.30
CA TYR A 142 -13.66 -5.23 4.04
C TYR A 142 -13.41 -4.97 2.56
N PHE A 143 -13.71 -3.76 2.12
CA PHE A 143 -13.34 -3.34 0.78
C PHE A 143 -11.87 -2.89 0.72
N LEU A 144 -11.13 -3.51 -0.19
CA LEU A 144 -9.83 -3.05 -0.63
C LEU A 144 -10.00 -2.15 -1.85
N VAL A 145 -9.53 -0.91 -1.76
CA VAL A 145 -9.73 0.15 -2.78
C VAL A 145 -8.37 0.69 -3.26
N ARG A 146 -8.28 1.04 -4.53
CA ARG A 146 -7.05 1.54 -5.18
C ARG A 146 -7.34 2.84 -5.93
N PRO A 147 -7.37 3.99 -5.24
CA PRO A 147 -7.76 5.26 -5.86
C PRO A 147 -6.79 5.76 -6.93
N LEU A 148 -5.48 5.35 -6.84
CA LEU A 148 -4.45 5.82 -7.77
C LEU A 148 -4.40 5.04 -9.10
N MET A 149 -5.33 4.12 -9.37
CA MET A 149 -5.34 3.34 -10.62
C MET A 149 -5.54 4.19 -11.89
N ILE A 150 -5.93 5.45 -11.76
CA ILE A 150 -6.03 6.41 -12.86
C ILE A 150 -4.73 7.20 -13.10
N PHE A 151 -3.78 7.12 -12.18
CA PHE A 151 -2.48 7.79 -12.24
C PHE A 151 -1.38 6.80 -12.60
N SER A 152 -0.39 7.27 -13.35
CA SER A 152 0.85 6.54 -13.58
C SER A 152 1.83 6.74 -12.41
N ARG A 153 2.91 5.96 -12.38
CA ARG A 153 4.02 6.16 -11.44
C ARG A 153 4.74 7.51 -11.66
N ASP A 154 4.75 8.01 -12.88
CA ASP A 154 5.31 9.33 -13.19
C ASP A 154 4.44 10.45 -12.61
N ASP A 155 3.10 10.30 -12.67
CA ASP A 155 2.19 11.26 -12.05
C ASP A 155 2.37 11.32 -10.53
N THR A 156 2.49 10.17 -9.86
CA THR A 156 2.76 10.14 -8.41
C THR A 156 4.12 10.71 -8.06
N THR A 157 5.13 10.53 -8.92
CA THR A 157 6.44 11.17 -8.77
C THR A 157 6.33 12.69 -8.88
N ALA A 158 5.58 13.19 -9.87
CA ALA A 158 5.35 14.62 -10.05
C ALA A 158 4.63 15.22 -8.84
N ILE A 159 3.56 14.57 -8.35
CA ILE A 159 2.83 14.96 -7.14
C ILE A 159 3.77 15.04 -5.93
N CYS A 160 4.59 14.01 -5.71
CA CYS A 160 5.52 14.03 -4.59
C CYS A 160 6.53 15.18 -4.66
N LYS A 161 7.03 15.49 -5.86
CA LYS A 161 7.97 16.61 -6.07
C LYS A 161 7.30 17.97 -5.83
N GLU A 162 6.13 18.18 -6.41
CA GLU A 162 5.40 19.45 -6.32
C GLU A 162 4.98 19.76 -4.87
N LEU A 163 4.42 18.76 -4.19
CA LEU A 163 3.97 18.90 -2.80
C LEU A 163 5.09 18.66 -1.77
N LYS A 164 6.32 18.42 -2.21
CA LYS A 164 7.50 18.13 -1.36
C LYS A 164 7.23 17.01 -0.36
N ILE A 165 6.55 15.95 -0.81
CA ILE A 165 6.23 14.78 -0.01
C ILE A 165 7.50 13.93 0.12
N PRO A 166 7.98 13.61 1.32
CA PRO A 166 9.10 12.71 1.49
C PRO A 166 8.68 11.28 1.08
N PHE A 167 9.58 10.56 0.44
CA PHE A 167 9.43 9.13 0.18
C PHE A 167 10.79 8.46 0.15
N TRP A 168 10.81 7.17 0.41
CA TRP A 168 12.03 6.36 0.48
C TRP A 168 12.10 5.42 -0.71
N ILE A 169 13.27 5.35 -1.31
CA ILE A 169 13.53 4.41 -2.41
C ILE A 169 14.04 3.13 -1.78
N ASP A 170 13.25 2.05 -1.94
CA ASP A 170 13.67 0.72 -1.53
C ASP A 170 14.82 0.25 -2.44
N PRO A 171 16.01 -0.05 -1.89
CA PRO A 171 17.14 -0.53 -2.69
C PRO A 171 16.83 -1.80 -3.49
N THR A 172 15.87 -2.60 -3.06
CA THR A 172 15.47 -3.83 -3.75
C THR A 172 14.67 -3.57 -5.03
N ASN A 173 14.18 -2.36 -5.24
CA ASN A 173 13.48 -1.99 -6.49
C ASN A 173 14.39 -2.00 -7.73
N SER A 174 15.72 -1.90 -7.55
CA SER A 174 16.71 -1.99 -8.63
C SER A 174 17.22 -3.42 -8.85
N ASP A 175 16.77 -4.40 -8.06
CA ASP A 175 17.19 -5.79 -8.22
C ASP A 175 16.42 -6.45 -9.36
N THR A 176 17.10 -6.64 -10.50
CA THR A 176 16.57 -7.29 -11.70
C THR A 176 16.30 -8.80 -11.54
N GLN A 177 16.73 -9.42 -10.44
CA GLN A 177 16.39 -10.82 -10.14
C GLN A 177 14.91 -11.00 -9.75
N LEU A 178 14.24 -9.93 -9.32
CA LEU A 178 12.80 -9.95 -9.12
C LEU A 178 12.10 -9.86 -10.49
N LYS A 179 11.33 -10.89 -10.84
CA LYS A 179 10.66 -11.02 -12.17
C LYS A 179 9.84 -9.79 -12.60
N ARG A 180 9.37 -8.98 -11.67
CA ARG A 180 8.64 -7.73 -11.95
C ARG A 180 9.53 -6.59 -12.47
N ASN A 181 10.84 -6.63 -12.18
CA ASN A 181 11.78 -5.58 -12.57
C ASN A 181 12.36 -5.82 -13.97
N LEU A 182 11.91 -6.88 -14.67
CA LEU A 182 12.30 -7.26 -16.02
C LEU A 182 11.29 -6.84 -17.10
N VAL A 183 10.20 -6.14 -16.72
CA VAL A 183 9.13 -5.71 -17.63
C VAL A 183 9.19 -4.22 -17.90
#